data_5c1919b5beebd247333b87eb3d0e30a8
#
_entry.id   5c1919b5beebd247333b87eb3d0e30a8
#
_cell.length_a   1.000
_cell.length_b   1.000
_cell.length_c   1.000
_cell.angle_alpha   90.00
_cell.angle_beta   90.00
_cell.angle_gamma   90.00
#
_symmetry.space_group_name_H-M   'P 1'
#
loop_
_entity.id
_entity.type
_entity.pdbx_description
1 polymer ?
#
loop_
_entity_poly.entity_id
_entity_poly.type
_entity_poly.pdbx_seq_one_letter_code
_entity_poly.pdbx_strand_id
1 'polypeptide(L)'
;MYAPILEIDTRKITENARNLHDFCAGRGVELAFATKGFSARPEVIRAALAGGITRFADSRLKNIAAAKTAIPGLHYLLIRIPAMDEAEDVVRWADCSLQSQIEVIRAVSD
;
A
#
# COMPACT_ATOMS: atom_id res chain seq x y z
N MET A 1 1.50 30.19 17.62
CA MET A 1 0.87 29.53 16.45
C MET A 1 0.68 28.06 16.72
N TYR A 2 -0.52 27.56 16.51
CA TYR A 2 -0.81 26.14 16.67
C TYR A 2 -0.57 25.41 15.35
N ALA A 3 0.22 24.34 15.40
CA ALA A 3 0.28 23.39 14.30
C ALA A 3 -0.69 22.23 14.60
N PRO A 4 -1.45 21.74 13.62
CA PRO A 4 -2.29 20.57 13.85
C PRO A 4 -1.41 19.36 14.17
N ILE A 5 -1.86 18.55 15.13
CA ILE A 5 -1.18 17.34 15.55
C ILE A 5 -2.06 16.15 15.18
N LEU A 6 -1.49 15.17 14.47
CA LEU A 6 -2.14 13.90 14.22
C LEU A 6 -1.59 12.87 15.21
N GLU A 7 -2.46 12.38 16.08
CA GLU A 7 -2.12 11.31 17.01
C GLU A 7 -2.55 9.97 16.39
N ILE A 8 -1.63 9.01 16.39
CA ILE A 8 -1.89 7.66 15.86
C ILE A 8 -1.66 6.65 16.97
N ASP A 9 -2.70 5.90 17.33
CA ASP A 9 -2.60 4.82 18.29
C ASP A 9 -2.39 3.50 17.52
N THR A 10 -1.16 3.01 17.53
CA THR A 10 -0.77 1.81 16.77
C THR A 10 -1.47 0.55 17.27
N ARG A 11 -1.83 0.47 18.56
CA ARG A 11 -2.58 -0.68 19.08
C ARG A 11 -3.98 -0.74 18.51
N LYS A 12 -4.64 0.41 18.38
CA LYS A 12 -5.98 0.48 17.76
C LYS A 12 -5.92 0.12 16.28
N ILE A 13 -4.86 0.54 15.58
CA ILE A 13 -4.65 0.16 14.18
C ILE A 13 -4.48 -1.35 14.06
N THR A 14 -3.67 -1.97 14.91
CA THR A 14 -3.48 -3.42 14.91
C THR A 14 -4.79 -4.17 15.17
N GLU A 15 -5.57 -3.72 16.15
CA GLU A 15 -6.88 -4.31 16.45
C GLU A 15 -7.85 -4.19 15.27
N ASN A 16 -7.95 -2.99 14.69
CA ASN A 16 -8.84 -2.75 13.55
C ASN A 16 -8.41 -3.55 12.33
N ALA A 17 -7.09 -3.62 12.08
CA ALA A 17 -6.54 -4.43 10.99
C ALA A 17 -6.88 -5.91 11.16
N ARG A 18 -6.73 -6.43 12.38
CA ARG A 18 -7.07 -7.83 12.68
C ARG A 18 -8.56 -8.11 12.46
N ASN A 19 -9.42 -7.23 12.95
CA ASN A 19 -10.86 -7.40 12.80
C ASN A 19 -11.29 -7.38 11.34
N LEU A 20 -10.76 -6.47 10.54
CA LEU A 20 -11.04 -6.39 9.10
C LEU A 20 -10.44 -7.58 8.35
N HIS A 21 -9.22 -7.96 8.68
CA HIS A 21 -8.56 -9.12 8.06
C HIS A 21 -9.38 -10.39 8.30
N ASP A 22 -9.77 -10.64 9.55
CA ASP A 22 -10.54 -11.84 9.91
C ASP A 22 -11.92 -11.84 9.25
N PHE A 23 -12.57 -10.69 9.20
CA PHE A 23 -13.86 -10.52 8.54
C PHE A 23 -13.77 -10.87 7.05
N CYS A 24 -12.76 -10.35 6.36
CA CYS A 24 -12.55 -10.61 4.93
C CYS A 24 -12.10 -12.04 4.68
N ALA A 25 -11.17 -12.55 5.48
CA ALA A 25 -10.64 -13.91 5.33
C ALA A 25 -11.74 -14.97 5.50
N GLY A 26 -12.66 -14.76 6.44
CA GLY A 26 -13.80 -15.65 6.65
C GLY A 26 -14.77 -15.69 5.47
N ARG A 27 -14.64 -14.76 4.53
CA ARG A 27 -15.50 -14.66 3.33
C ARG A 27 -14.72 -14.89 2.03
N GLY A 28 -13.47 -15.34 2.14
CA GLY A 28 -12.63 -15.58 0.97
C GLY A 28 -12.22 -14.31 0.21
N VAL A 29 -12.22 -13.16 0.88
CA VAL A 29 -11.84 -11.86 0.28
C VAL A 29 -10.47 -11.45 0.80
N GLU A 30 -9.57 -11.12 -0.11
CA GLU A 30 -8.26 -10.55 0.22
C GLU A 30 -8.40 -9.06 0.49
N LEU A 31 -7.70 -8.57 1.52
CA LEU A 31 -7.72 -7.18 1.93
C LEU A 31 -6.39 -6.51 1.61
N ALA A 32 -6.44 -5.40 0.88
CA ALA A 32 -5.28 -4.53 0.69
C ALA A 32 -5.47 -3.26 1.52
N PHE A 33 -4.48 -2.94 2.35
CA PHE A 33 -4.52 -1.80 3.24
C PHE A 33 -3.93 -0.57 2.54
N ALA A 34 -4.73 0.47 2.35
CA ALA A 34 -4.28 1.67 1.67
C ALA A 34 -3.45 2.56 2.60
N THR A 35 -2.27 2.94 2.15
CA THR A 35 -1.31 3.70 2.96
C THR A 35 -1.23 5.18 2.60
N LYS A 36 -1.98 5.63 1.60
CA LYS A 36 -1.92 7.01 1.12
C LYS A 36 -2.44 8.04 2.13
N GLY A 37 -3.34 7.65 3.01
CA GLY A 37 -3.93 8.56 4.00
C GLY A 37 -2.97 9.03 5.09
N PHE A 38 -1.85 8.32 5.28
CA PHE A 38 -0.83 8.64 6.28
C PHE A 38 0.60 8.62 5.70
N SER A 39 0.72 8.83 4.40
CA SER A 39 2.00 8.90 3.67
C SER A 39 2.89 7.68 3.88
N ALA A 40 2.29 6.50 3.97
CA ALA A 40 2.97 5.22 4.12
C ALA A 40 3.98 5.18 5.30
N ARG A 41 3.62 5.79 6.42
CA ARG A 41 4.50 5.78 7.61
C ARG A 41 4.77 4.37 8.09
N PRO A 42 6.04 3.99 8.27
CA PRO A 42 6.40 2.60 8.62
C PRO A 42 5.76 2.09 9.90
N GLU A 43 5.59 2.95 10.90
CA GLU A 43 4.99 2.57 12.18
C GLU A 43 3.54 2.07 12.01
N VAL A 44 2.79 2.71 11.13
CA VAL A 44 1.40 2.33 10.84
C VAL A 44 1.37 1.03 10.01
N ILE A 45 2.27 0.89 9.04
CA ILE A 45 2.39 -0.33 8.24
C ILE A 45 2.74 -1.51 9.15
N ARG A 46 3.68 -1.36 10.08
CA ARG A 46 4.03 -2.41 11.04
C ARG A 46 2.85 -2.79 11.92
N ALA A 47 2.06 -1.81 12.36
CA ALA A 47 0.86 -2.08 13.14
C ALA A 47 -0.16 -2.90 12.34
N ALA A 48 -0.35 -2.59 11.06
CA ALA A 48 -1.24 -3.35 10.18
C ALA A 48 -0.71 -4.78 9.94
N LEU A 49 0.60 -4.94 9.74
CA LEU A 49 1.23 -6.27 9.63
C LEU A 49 1.00 -7.10 10.89
N ALA A 50 1.13 -6.50 12.07
CA ALA A 50 0.88 -7.18 13.33
C ALA A 50 -0.59 -7.63 13.45
N GLY A 51 -1.51 -6.97 12.78
CA GLY A 51 -2.94 -7.36 12.71
C GLY A 51 -3.24 -8.41 11.65
N GLY A 52 -2.24 -8.86 10.88
CA GLY A 52 -2.42 -9.90 9.86
C GLY A 52 -2.55 -9.39 8.42
N ILE A 53 -2.49 -8.08 8.20
CA ILE A 53 -2.51 -7.53 6.85
C ILE A 53 -1.19 -7.89 6.15
N THR A 54 -1.30 -8.43 4.93
CA THR A 54 -0.12 -8.81 4.14
C THR A 54 -0.01 -8.06 2.83
N ARG A 55 -1.07 -7.39 2.41
CA ARG A 55 -1.11 -6.65 1.15
C ARG A 55 -1.42 -5.19 1.42
N PHE A 56 -0.72 -4.32 0.73
CA PHE A 56 -0.84 -2.89 0.86
C PHE A 56 -1.13 -2.25 -0.49
N ALA A 57 -1.67 -1.05 -0.49
CA ALA A 57 -1.96 -0.30 -1.69
C ALA A 57 -1.63 1.18 -1.47
N ASP A 58 -1.14 1.83 -2.50
CA ASP A 58 -0.92 3.28 -2.49
C ASP A 58 -1.06 3.83 -3.91
N SER A 59 -1.40 5.09 -4.01
CA SER A 59 -1.50 5.78 -5.30
C SER A 59 -0.19 6.45 -5.73
N ARG A 60 0.81 6.47 -4.86
CA ARG A 60 2.09 7.15 -5.11
C ARG A 60 3.23 6.16 -5.09
N LEU A 61 3.95 6.06 -6.22
CA LEU A 61 5.16 5.24 -6.31
C LEU A 61 6.22 5.66 -5.29
N LYS A 62 6.31 6.96 -5.00
CA LYS A 62 7.21 7.48 -3.97
C LYS A 62 6.92 6.87 -2.58
N ASN A 63 5.65 6.75 -2.23
CA ASN A 63 5.25 6.12 -0.96
C ASN A 63 5.58 4.63 -0.95
N ILE A 64 5.31 3.94 -2.05
CA ILE A 64 5.60 2.50 -2.20
C ILE A 64 7.10 2.26 -2.07
N ALA A 65 7.91 3.03 -2.76
CA ALA A 65 9.37 2.92 -2.71
C ALA A 65 9.90 3.15 -1.29
N ALA A 66 9.40 4.18 -0.61
CA ALA A 66 9.80 4.49 0.76
C ALA A 66 9.40 3.36 1.73
N ALA A 67 8.18 2.84 1.60
CA ALA A 67 7.69 1.76 2.45
C ALA A 67 8.49 0.48 2.27
N LYS A 68 8.74 0.07 1.02
CA LYS A 68 9.52 -1.14 0.71
C LYS A 68 10.98 -1.02 1.13
N THR A 69 11.53 0.18 1.10
CA THR A 69 12.89 0.43 1.59
C THR A 69 12.97 0.31 3.11
N ALA A 70 11.97 0.85 3.81
CA ALA A 70 11.92 0.80 5.28
C ALA A 70 11.57 -0.59 5.80
N ILE A 71 10.69 -1.32 5.10
CA ILE A 71 10.23 -2.65 5.49
C ILE A 71 10.34 -3.58 4.28
N PRO A 72 11.46 -4.32 4.13
CA PRO A 72 11.63 -5.25 3.01
C PRO A 72 10.57 -6.36 3.02
N GLY A 73 10.17 -6.79 1.84
CA GLY A 73 9.23 -7.89 1.68
C GLY A 73 7.76 -7.50 1.61
N LEU A 74 7.44 -6.21 1.65
CA LEU A 74 6.05 -5.77 1.50
C LEU A 74 5.52 -6.03 0.09
N HIS A 75 4.24 -6.40 0.01
CA HIS A 75 3.51 -6.53 -1.25
C HIS A 75 2.64 -5.28 -1.44
N TYR A 76 2.82 -4.61 -2.58
CA TYR A 76 2.11 -3.37 -2.88
C TYR A 76 1.37 -3.40 -4.21
N LEU A 77 0.14 -2.92 -4.17
CA LEU A 77 -0.69 -2.63 -5.34
C LEU A 77 -0.66 -1.11 -5.60
N LEU A 78 -0.30 -0.70 -6.79
CA LEU A 78 -0.45 0.68 -7.23
C LEU A 78 -1.89 0.89 -7.67
N ILE A 79 -2.62 1.77 -6.97
CA ILE A 79 -4.06 2.00 -7.20
C ILE A 79 -4.34 3.28 -7.99
N ARG A 80 -3.33 3.83 -8.63
CA ARG A 80 -3.45 4.91 -9.62
C ARG A 80 -2.95 4.38 -10.96
N ILE A 81 -3.62 4.74 -12.04
CA ILE A 81 -3.17 4.39 -13.38
C ILE A 81 -1.87 5.16 -13.67
N PRO A 82 -0.74 4.46 -13.92
CA PRO A 82 0.52 5.15 -14.14
C PRO A 82 0.59 5.79 -15.53
N ALA A 83 1.42 6.83 -15.65
CA ALA A 83 1.79 7.40 -16.92
C ALA A 83 2.84 6.53 -17.62
N MET A 84 3.01 6.72 -18.94
CA MET A 84 3.95 5.94 -19.74
C MET A 84 5.38 6.03 -19.21
N ASP A 85 5.82 7.23 -18.80
CA ASP A 85 7.16 7.48 -18.28
C ASP A 85 7.42 6.89 -16.89
N GLU A 86 6.37 6.39 -16.23
CA GLU A 86 6.48 5.73 -14.92
C GLU A 86 6.64 4.20 -15.02
N ALA A 87 6.58 3.63 -16.23
CA ALA A 87 6.53 2.17 -16.42
C ALA A 87 7.70 1.45 -15.73
N GLU A 88 8.90 1.98 -15.83
CA GLU A 88 10.09 1.39 -15.22
C GLU A 88 10.00 1.38 -13.69
N ASP A 89 9.54 2.48 -13.09
CA ASP A 89 9.34 2.57 -11.64
C ASP A 89 8.21 1.68 -11.15
N VAL A 90 7.15 1.51 -11.95
CA VAL A 90 6.06 0.58 -11.65
C VAL A 90 6.60 -0.85 -11.53
N VAL A 91 7.38 -1.29 -12.51
CA VAL A 91 7.98 -2.62 -12.51
C VAL A 91 8.94 -2.81 -11.34
N ARG A 92 9.69 -1.76 -11.01
CA ARG A 92 10.68 -1.81 -9.94
C ARG A 92 10.03 -1.91 -8.55
N TRP A 93 8.93 -1.17 -8.31
CA TRP A 93 8.41 -0.99 -6.97
C TRP A 93 7.07 -1.65 -6.68
N ALA A 94 6.17 -1.73 -7.67
CA ALA A 94 4.84 -2.29 -7.46
C ALA A 94 4.82 -3.78 -7.80
N ASP A 95 4.09 -4.55 -7.01
CA ASP A 95 3.87 -5.99 -7.28
C ASP A 95 2.67 -6.19 -8.19
N CYS A 96 1.74 -5.24 -8.15
CA CYS A 96 0.54 -5.24 -8.96
C CYS A 96 0.16 -3.80 -9.27
N SER A 97 -0.51 -3.55 -10.40
CA SER A 97 -0.94 -2.21 -10.79
C SER A 97 -2.25 -2.23 -11.55
N LEU A 98 -3.00 -1.13 -11.44
CA LEU A 98 -4.21 -0.92 -12.24
C LEU A 98 -3.83 -0.26 -13.56
N GLN A 99 -4.37 -0.76 -14.66
CA GLN A 99 -4.07 -0.28 -15.99
C GLN A 99 -5.34 -0.02 -16.79
N SER A 100 -5.30 0.95 -17.71
CA SER A 100 -6.43 1.24 -18.60
C SER A 100 -6.00 1.50 -20.05
N GLN A 101 -4.70 1.71 -20.30
CA GLN A 101 -4.17 1.99 -21.63
C GLN A 101 -3.22 0.89 -22.06
N ILE A 102 -3.47 0.33 -23.23
CA ILE A 102 -2.71 -0.81 -23.73
C ILE A 102 -1.24 -0.49 -23.96
N GLU A 103 -0.92 0.74 -24.34
CA GLU A 103 0.47 1.18 -24.51
C GLU A 103 1.25 1.12 -23.20
N VAL A 104 0.61 1.52 -22.10
CA VAL A 104 1.21 1.47 -20.76
C VAL A 104 1.34 0.02 -20.29
N ILE A 105 0.33 -0.82 -20.55
CA ILE A 105 0.38 -2.24 -20.21
C ILE A 105 1.58 -2.90 -20.90
N ARG A 106 1.79 -2.62 -22.18
CA ARG A 106 2.94 -3.15 -22.93
C ARG A 106 4.26 -2.66 -22.36
N ALA A 107 4.36 -1.38 -22.05
CA ALA A 107 5.57 -0.80 -21.47
C ALA A 107 5.93 -1.43 -20.11
N VAL A 108 4.93 -1.72 -19.28
CA VAL A 108 5.14 -2.35 -17.97
C VAL A 108 5.52 -3.83 -18.13
N SER A 109 4.95 -4.53 -19.10
CA SER A 109 5.22 -5.96 -19.30
C SER A 109 6.54 -6.24 -20.02
N ASP A 110 7.06 -5.29 -20.74
CA ASP A 110 8.36 -5.40 -21.41
C ASP A 110 9.52 -5.05 -20.47
#